data_7267cb0090165fd225541d0f2a6f7ec5
#
_entry.id   7267cb0090165fd225541d0f2a6f7ec5
#
_cell.length_a   1.000
_cell.length_b   1.000
_cell.length_c   1.000
_cell.angle_alpha   90.00
_cell.angle_beta   90.00
_cell.angle_gamma   90.00
#
_symmetry.space_group_name_H-M   'P 1'
#
loop_
_entity.id
_entity.type
_entity.pdbx_description
1 polymer ?
#
loop_
_entity_poly.entity_id
_entity_poly.type
_entity_poly.pdbx_seq_one_letter_code
_entity_poly.pdbx_strand_id
1 'polypeptide(L)'
;MRVLIIALSLLFTSPLFAVPVDYSLPDLNGKMHSLADYKGKWVVVNYWATWCPPCREEIPDLIKFHEQHRKQGGDAVVLGVNFEDVSKEQLTDFVEGQMITYPILRSEPLAETPLGPVPGLPTSYIIAPDGTPVARQVGPVTGKQLDDYINSKKARAAAKNQGSPD
;
A
#
# COMPACT_ATOMS: atom_id res chain seq x y z
N MET A 1 38.15 17.56 -51.15
CA MET A 1 37.34 17.99 -50.00
C MET A 1 36.44 16.85 -49.57
N ARG A 2 36.72 16.17 -48.45
CA ARG A 2 35.87 15.08 -47.88
C ARG A 2 35.00 15.71 -46.78
N VAL A 3 33.70 15.76 -47.02
CA VAL A 3 32.72 16.23 -46.06
C VAL A 3 32.41 15.08 -45.09
N LEU A 4 32.80 15.22 -43.83
CA LEU A 4 32.50 14.26 -42.74
C LEU A 4 31.12 14.59 -42.18
N ILE A 5 30.12 13.76 -42.51
CA ILE A 5 28.78 13.88 -41.90
C ILE A 5 28.80 13.18 -40.54
N ILE A 6 28.82 13.95 -39.47
CA ILE A 6 28.67 13.43 -38.10
C ILE A 6 27.16 13.24 -37.86
N ALA A 7 26.72 11.98 -37.84
CA ALA A 7 25.37 11.63 -37.47
C ALA A 7 25.26 11.72 -35.94
N LEU A 8 24.57 12.75 -35.46
CA LEU A 8 24.24 12.93 -34.05
C LEU A 8 23.10 11.98 -33.65
N SER A 9 23.44 10.82 -33.10
CA SER A 9 22.47 9.88 -32.55
C SER A 9 21.84 10.45 -31.27
N LEU A 10 20.63 10.99 -31.37
CA LEU A 10 19.80 11.34 -30.24
C LEU A 10 19.33 10.06 -29.53
N LEU A 11 19.98 9.72 -28.42
CA LEU A 11 19.51 8.67 -27.50
C LEU A 11 18.24 9.18 -26.81
N PHE A 12 17.10 8.76 -27.30
CA PHE A 12 15.81 8.91 -26.62
C PHE A 12 15.82 8.00 -25.38
N THR A 13 16.20 8.53 -24.23
CA THR A 13 15.94 7.87 -22.95
C THR A 13 14.47 8.03 -22.62
N SER A 14 13.65 7.04 -22.96
CA SER A 14 12.27 6.97 -22.50
C SER A 14 12.24 6.90 -20.99
N PRO A 15 11.51 7.79 -20.28
CA PRO A 15 11.33 7.65 -18.85
C PRO A 15 10.59 6.34 -18.58
N LEU A 16 11.17 5.50 -17.72
CA LEU A 16 10.53 4.29 -17.22
C LEU A 16 9.41 4.74 -16.27
N PHE A 17 8.21 4.96 -16.80
CA PHE A 17 7.03 5.19 -15.97
C PHE A 17 6.71 3.87 -15.27
N ALA A 18 6.79 3.86 -13.94
CA ALA A 18 6.23 2.77 -13.14
C ALA A 18 4.73 2.69 -13.48
N VAL A 19 4.30 1.55 -14.03
CA VAL A 19 2.89 1.33 -14.35
C VAL A 19 2.14 1.19 -13.03
N PRO A 20 1.09 2.00 -12.78
CA PRO A 20 0.25 1.83 -11.60
C PRO A 20 -0.30 0.40 -11.57
N VAL A 21 -0.21 -0.25 -10.42
CA VAL A 21 -0.74 -1.60 -10.24
C VAL A 21 -2.26 -1.52 -10.25
N ASP A 22 -2.90 -2.26 -11.17
CA ASP A 22 -4.35 -2.45 -11.15
C ASP A 22 -4.69 -3.42 -10.02
N TYR A 23 -5.17 -2.87 -8.92
CA TYR A 23 -5.54 -3.61 -7.71
C TYR A 23 -6.88 -3.11 -7.23
N SER A 24 -7.89 -3.97 -7.28
CA SER A 24 -9.25 -3.65 -6.88
C SER A 24 -9.92 -4.85 -6.23
N LEU A 25 -10.47 -4.67 -5.03
CA LEU A 25 -11.17 -5.69 -4.26
C LEU A 25 -12.46 -5.13 -3.64
N PRO A 26 -13.50 -5.97 -3.45
CA PRO A 26 -14.70 -5.58 -2.74
C PRO A 26 -14.46 -5.55 -1.22
N ASP A 27 -15.10 -4.58 -0.54
CA ASP A 27 -15.21 -4.60 0.92
C ASP A 27 -16.38 -5.52 1.38
N LEU A 28 -16.60 -5.56 2.69
CA LEU A 28 -17.68 -6.35 3.29
C LEU A 28 -19.09 -5.93 2.84
N ASN A 29 -19.25 -4.72 2.31
CA ASN A 29 -20.52 -4.19 1.79
C ASN A 29 -20.64 -4.36 0.28
N GLY A 30 -19.63 -4.94 -0.37
CA GLY A 30 -19.56 -5.11 -1.83
C GLY A 30 -19.09 -3.86 -2.58
N LYS A 31 -18.69 -2.80 -1.89
CA LYS A 31 -18.09 -1.63 -2.53
C LYS A 31 -16.69 -1.97 -2.99
N MET A 32 -16.40 -1.70 -4.26
CA MET A 32 -15.06 -1.88 -4.81
C MET A 32 -14.11 -0.78 -4.31
N HIS A 33 -12.92 -1.18 -3.91
CA HIS A 33 -11.81 -0.31 -3.54
C HIS A 33 -10.65 -0.57 -4.49
N SER A 34 -10.31 0.42 -5.29
CA SER A 34 -9.14 0.41 -6.18
C SER A 34 -8.02 1.26 -5.58
N LEU A 35 -6.75 0.92 -5.81
CA LEU A 35 -5.64 1.81 -5.43
C LEU A 35 -5.74 3.18 -6.10
N ALA A 36 -6.38 3.26 -7.27
CA ALA A 36 -6.64 4.53 -7.94
C ALA A 36 -7.53 5.50 -7.12
N ASP A 37 -8.42 4.97 -6.26
CA ASP A 37 -9.29 5.77 -5.38
C ASP A 37 -8.51 6.49 -4.27
N TYR A 38 -7.28 6.06 -4.03
CA TYR A 38 -6.40 6.55 -2.96
C TYR A 38 -5.21 7.36 -3.48
N LYS A 39 -5.24 7.81 -4.75
CA LYS A 39 -4.18 8.70 -5.27
C LYS A 39 -4.00 9.92 -4.39
N GLY A 40 -2.75 10.30 -4.18
CA GLY A 40 -2.37 11.39 -3.28
C GLY A 40 -2.21 10.96 -1.82
N LYS A 41 -2.52 9.71 -1.47
CA LYS A 41 -2.38 9.15 -0.12
C LYS A 41 -1.37 8.02 -0.09
N TRP A 42 -0.73 7.83 1.05
CA TRP A 42 -0.03 6.60 1.37
C TRP A 42 -1.05 5.50 1.66
N VAL A 43 -0.87 4.32 1.09
CA VAL A 43 -1.75 3.18 1.35
C VAL A 43 -0.96 2.03 1.93
N VAL A 44 -1.41 1.53 3.08
CA VAL A 44 -0.91 0.29 3.68
C VAL A 44 -1.90 -0.81 3.34
N VAL A 45 -1.52 -1.71 2.44
CA VAL A 45 -2.30 -2.90 2.11
C VAL A 45 -1.78 -4.04 2.97
N ASN A 46 -2.55 -4.41 3.99
CA ASN A 46 -2.19 -5.42 5.00
C ASN A 46 -2.97 -6.71 4.74
N TYR A 47 -2.26 -7.79 4.38
CA TYR A 47 -2.82 -9.12 4.22
C TYR A 47 -2.82 -9.85 5.57
N TRP A 48 -3.98 -10.33 5.99
CA TRP A 48 -4.19 -10.91 7.30
C TRP A 48 -5.28 -11.99 7.30
N ALA A 49 -5.42 -12.74 8.41
CA ALA A 49 -6.48 -13.70 8.62
C ALA A 49 -6.96 -13.69 10.07
N THR A 50 -8.21 -14.13 10.31
CA THR A 50 -8.82 -14.15 11.64
C THR A 50 -8.12 -15.11 12.62
N TRP A 51 -7.60 -16.22 12.09
CA TRP A 51 -6.88 -17.27 12.84
C TRP A 51 -5.40 -16.98 13.07
N CYS A 52 -4.86 -15.89 12.50
CA CYS A 52 -3.44 -15.56 12.55
C CYS A 52 -3.10 -14.74 13.83
N PRO A 53 -2.42 -15.32 14.83
CA PRO A 53 -2.15 -14.60 16.09
C PRO A 53 -1.37 -13.29 15.91
N PRO A 54 -0.23 -13.23 15.19
CA PRO A 54 0.48 -11.96 15.02
C PRO A 54 -0.31 -10.91 14.23
N CYS A 55 -1.25 -11.34 13.33
CA CYS A 55 -2.14 -10.41 12.66
C CYS A 55 -3.10 -9.73 13.65
N ARG A 56 -3.62 -10.51 14.61
CA ARG A 56 -4.53 -9.99 15.65
C ARG A 56 -3.82 -9.02 16.60
N GLU A 57 -2.54 -9.26 16.86
CA GLU A 57 -1.72 -8.41 17.73
C GLU A 57 -1.45 -7.04 17.12
N GLU A 58 -1.31 -6.92 15.79
CA GLU A 58 -1.07 -5.63 15.11
C GLU A 58 -2.33 -4.79 14.86
N ILE A 59 -3.54 -5.40 14.91
CA ILE A 59 -4.81 -4.69 14.62
C ILE A 59 -4.96 -3.38 15.41
N PRO A 60 -4.73 -3.32 16.74
CA PRO A 60 -4.88 -2.08 17.50
C PRO A 60 -3.95 -0.96 17.01
N ASP A 61 -2.72 -1.30 16.62
CA ASP A 61 -1.75 -0.34 16.08
C ASP A 61 -2.20 0.18 14.69
N LEU A 62 -2.71 -0.70 13.84
CA LEU A 62 -3.25 -0.32 12.52
C LEU A 62 -4.50 0.55 12.64
N ILE A 63 -5.41 0.26 13.60
CA ILE A 63 -6.57 1.11 13.90
C ILE A 63 -6.09 2.51 14.30
N LYS A 64 -5.17 2.58 15.26
CA LYS A 64 -4.63 3.85 15.75
C LYS A 64 -3.98 4.66 14.63
N PHE A 65 -3.14 4.04 13.82
CA PHE A 65 -2.50 4.66 12.66
C PHE A 65 -3.54 5.20 11.69
N HIS A 66 -4.52 4.37 11.29
CA HIS A 66 -5.57 4.76 10.36
C HIS A 66 -6.38 5.96 10.85
N GLU A 67 -6.84 5.90 12.11
CA GLU A 67 -7.65 6.95 12.74
C GLU A 67 -6.86 8.27 12.91
N GLN A 68 -5.59 8.18 13.26
CA GLN A 68 -4.71 9.35 13.40
C GLN A 68 -4.60 10.08 12.06
N HIS A 69 -4.28 9.38 10.98
CA HIS A 69 -4.16 9.96 9.65
C HIS A 69 -5.50 10.48 9.13
N ARG A 70 -6.60 9.76 9.36
CA ARG A 70 -7.95 10.20 8.99
C ARG A 70 -8.31 11.55 9.63
N LYS A 71 -7.94 11.77 10.90
CA LYS A 71 -8.18 13.02 11.64
C LYS A 71 -7.26 14.17 11.22
N GLN A 72 -6.07 13.87 10.72
CA GLN A 72 -5.03 14.84 10.35
C GLN A 72 -5.05 15.25 8.86
N GLY A 73 -6.14 15.02 8.14
CA GLY A 73 -6.26 15.41 6.73
C GLY A 73 -6.23 14.23 5.75
N GLY A 74 -6.09 13.01 6.25
CA GLY A 74 -6.29 11.79 5.46
C GLY A 74 -5.18 11.51 4.45
N ASP A 75 -3.92 11.77 4.79
CA ASP A 75 -2.76 11.56 3.93
C ASP A 75 -2.23 10.11 3.93
N ALA A 76 -2.76 9.24 4.82
CA ALA A 76 -2.52 7.81 4.79
C ALA A 76 -3.77 7.01 5.14
N VAL A 77 -3.86 5.77 4.64
CA VAL A 77 -4.97 4.85 4.85
C VAL A 77 -4.46 3.41 5.00
N VAL A 78 -5.14 2.61 5.82
CA VAL A 78 -4.97 1.16 5.88
C VAL A 78 -6.10 0.50 5.09
N LEU A 79 -5.78 -0.49 4.28
CA LEU A 79 -6.70 -1.44 3.65
C LEU A 79 -6.34 -2.83 4.17
N GLY A 80 -7.18 -3.40 5.01
CA GLY A 80 -7.01 -4.76 5.52
C GLY A 80 -7.56 -5.76 4.51
N VAL A 81 -6.71 -6.58 3.91
CA VAL A 81 -7.13 -7.62 2.98
C VAL A 81 -7.23 -8.93 3.73
N ASN A 82 -8.46 -9.37 3.99
CA ASN A 82 -8.69 -10.69 4.54
C ASN A 82 -8.32 -11.75 3.49
N PHE A 83 -7.38 -12.62 3.85
CA PHE A 83 -6.68 -13.53 2.96
C PHE A 83 -6.90 -14.97 3.41
N GLU A 84 -8.18 -15.33 3.52
CA GLU A 84 -8.65 -16.67 3.92
C GLU A 84 -10.02 -16.96 3.33
N ASP A 85 -10.35 -18.25 3.25
CA ASP A 85 -11.71 -18.70 2.91
C ASP A 85 -12.57 -18.70 4.18
N VAL A 86 -13.32 -17.65 4.40
CA VAL A 86 -14.21 -17.44 5.53
C VAL A 86 -15.52 -16.84 5.08
N SER A 87 -16.64 -17.19 5.73
CA SER A 87 -17.93 -16.59 5.40
C SER A 87 -17.95 -15.08 5.70
N LYS A 88 -18.76 -14.34 4.96
CA LYS A 88 -18.93 -12.91 5.19
C LYS A 88 -19.41 -12.62 6.62
N GLU A 89 -20.33 -13.42 7.13
CA GLU A 89 -20.91 -13.27 8.47
C GLU A 89 -19.84 -13.42 9.54
N GLN A 90 -19.05 -14.50 9.48
CA GLN A 90 -17.96 -14.75 10.42
C GLN A 90 -16.89 -13.65 10.39
N LEU A 91 -16.55 -13.16 9.19
CA LEU A 91 -15.60 -12.05 9.05
C LEU A 91 -16.17 -10.75 9.60
N THR A 92 -17.45 -10.46 9.37
CA THR A 92 -18.12 -9.26 9.90
C THR A 92 -18.13 -9.29 11.43
N ASP A 93 -18.53 -10.42 12.04
CA ASP A 93 -18.54 -10.58 13.51
C ASP A 93 -17.14 -10.37 14.10
N PHE A 94 -16.11 -10.88 13.43
CA PHE A 94 -14.73 -10.67 13.87
C PHE A 94 -14.33 -9.20 13.78
N VAL A 95 -14.61 -8.52 12.65
CA VAL A 95 -14.27 -7.11 12.42
C VAL A 95 -14.94 -6.21 13.44
N GLU A 96 -16.22 -6.44 13.72
CA GLU A 96 -16.99 -5.71 14.74
C GLU A 96 -16.44 -5.99 16.14
N GLY A 97 -16.17 -7.25 16.48
CA GLY A 97 -15.61 -7.66 17.77
C GLY A 97 -14.22 -7.07 18.04
N GLN A 98 -13.41 -6.84 17.00
CA GLN A 98 -12.11 -6.17 17.10
C GLN A 98 -12.19 -4.65 16.94
N MET A 99 -13.38 -4.08 16.71
CA MET A 99 -13.60 -2.64 16.47
C MET A 99 -12.72 -2.07 15.34
N ILE A 100 -12.51 -2.82 14.27
CA ILE A 100 -11.69 -2.39 13.15
C ILE A 100 -12.38 -1.26 12.39
N THR A 101 -11.70 -0.12 12.22
CA THR A 101 -12.25 1.10 11.64
C THR A 101 -11.79 1.38 10.21
N TYR A 102 -10.78 0.65 9.73
CA TYR A 102 -10.31 0.76 8.36
C TYR A 102 -11.03 -0.23 7.42
N PRO A 103 -11.11 0.03 6.10
CA PRO A 103 -11.76 -0.85 5.15
C PRO A 103 -11.19 -2.26 5.18
N ILE A 104 -12.07 -3.26 5.27
CA ILE A 104 -11.73 -4.68 5.15
C ILE A 104 -12.18 -5.17 3.79
N LEU A 105 -11.21 -5.57 2.99
CA LEU A 105 -11.38 -6.11 1.65
C LEU A 105 -11.32 -7.64 1.71
N ARG A 106 -12.02 -8.30 0.80
CA ARG A 106 -12.03 -9.75 0.70
C ARG A 106 -11.22 -10.21 -0.50
N SER A 107 -10.32 -11.15 -0.28
CA SER A 107 -9.58 -11.84 -1.33
C SER A 107 -9.48 -13.33 -1.01
N GLU A 108 -9.51 -14.14 -2.05
CA GLU A 108 -9.10 -15.53 -1.89
C GLU A 108 -7.57 -15.60 -1.67
N PRO A 109 -7.10 -16.63 -0.92
CA PRO A 109 -5.66 -16.85 -0.75
C PRO A 109 -5.03 -17.22 -2.10
N LEU A 110 -4.15 -16.35 -2.60
CA LEU A 110 -3.39 -16.55 -3.83
C LEU A 110 -1.89 -16.58 -3.53
N ALA A 111 -1.16 -17.42 -4.24
CA ALA A 111 0.31 -17.49 -4.10
C ALA A 111 0.97 -16.16 -4.48
N GLU A 112 0.40 -15.46 -5.46
CA GLU A 112 0.81 -14.12 -5.88
C GLU A 112 -0.41 -13.20 -6.02
N THR A 113 -0.23 -11.94 -5.65
CA THR A 113 -1.20 -10.87 -5.83
C THR A 113 -0.65 -9.85 -6.83
N PRO A 114 -1.48 -8.94 -7.36
CA PRO A 114 -0.98 -7.85 -8.21
C PRO A 114 0.11 -6.98 -7.55
N LEU A 115 0.18 -6.96 -6.21
CA LEU A 115 1.24 -6.27 -5.46
C LEU A 115 2.50 -7.12 -5.29
N GLY A 116 2.42 -8.42 -5.54
CA GLY A 116 3.50 -9.38 -5.39
C GLY A 116 3.14 -10.54 -4.43
N PRO A 117 4.12 -11.37 -4.06
CA PRO A 117 3.89 -12.57 -3.25
C PRO A 117 3.53 -12.24 -1.80
N VAL A 118 2.66 -13.08 -1.22
CA VAL A 118 2.28 -13.09 0.20
C VAL A 118 2.85 -14.38 0.84
N PRO A 119 4.13 -14.39 1.25
CA PRO A 119 4.81 -15.61 1.70
C PRO A 119 4.37 -16.08 3.09
N GLY A 120 3.66 -15.25 3.82
CA GLY A 120 3.13 -15.53 5.15
C GLY A 120 2.30 -14.36 5.66
N LEU A 121 1.58 -14.59 6.78
CA LEU A 121 0.73 -13.56 7.39
C LEU A 121 1.28 -13.11 8.75
N PRO A 122 1.15 -11.81 9.06
CA PRO A 122 0.72 -10.75 8.16
C PRO A 122 1.79 -10.39 7.13
N THR A 123 1.37 -9.83 5.99
CA THR A 123 2.25 -9.18 5.02
C THR A 123 1.66 -7.83 4.65
N SER A 124 2.44 -6.77 4.79
CA SER A 124 2.02 -5.40 4.45
C SER A 124 2.80 -4.86 3.27
N TYR A 125 2.08 -4.31 2.28
CA TYR A 125 2.65 -3.49 1.21
C TYR A 125 2.40 -2.02 1.49
N ILE A 126 3.42 -1.19 1.27
CA ILE A 126 3.30 0.27 1.37
C ILE A 126 3.32 0.84 -0.03
N ILE A 127 2.26 1.56 -0.37
CA ILE A 127 2.04 2.19 -1.66
C ILE A 127 2.22 3.69 -1.50
N ALA A 128 3.03 4.30 -2.35
CA ALA A 128 3.24 5.74 -2.38
C ALA A 128 2.03 6.49 -2.98
N PRO A 129 1.92 7.82 -2.79
CA PRO A 129 0.80 8.62 -3.29
C PRO A 129 0.58 8.59 -4.80
N ASP A 130 1.58 8.20 -5.57
CA ASP A 130 1.49 8.01 -7.02
C ASP A 130 0.93 6.63 -7.42
N GLY A 131 0.65 5.76 -6.45
CA GLY A 131 0.18 4.38 -6.67
C GLY A 131 1.30 3.35 -6.82
N THR A 132 2.56 3.73 -6.63
CA THR A 132 3.71 2.82 -6.74
C THR A 132 3.93 2.03 -5.45
N PRO A 133 4.02 0.68 -5.48
CA PRO A 133 4.48 -0.10 -4.34
C PRO A 133 5.95 0.21 -4.03
N VAL A 134 6.25 0.65 -2.81
CA VAL A 134 7.59 1.12 -2.42
C VAL A 134 8.23 0.31 -1.29
N ALA A 135 7.46 -0.52 -0.60
CA ALA A 135 7.97 -1.44 0.40
C ALA A 135 7.03 -2.63 0.61
N ARG A 136 7.61 -3.73 1.09
CA ARG A 136 6.90 -4.89 1.61
C ARG A 136 7.53 -5.29 2.95
N GLN A 137 6.69 -5.52 3.95
CA GLN A 137 7.07 -6.08 5.23
C GLN A 137 6.35 -7.43 5.42
N VAL A 138 7.09 -8.48 5.70
CA VAL A 138 6.57 -9.78 6.13
C VAL A 138 6.70 -9.84 7.65
N GLY A 139 5.63 -10.23 8.33
CA GLY A 139 5.48 -10.14 9.79
C GLY A 139 4.79 -8.84 10.22
N PRO A 140 4.47 -8.74 11.54
CA PRO A 140 3.68 -7.63 12.07
C PRO A 140 4.37 -6.29 11.92
N VAL A 141 3.54 -5.23 11.81
CA VAL A 141 3.98 -3.83 11.76
C VAL A 141 3.33 -3.04 12.89
N THR A 142 4.01 -2.00 13.34
CA THR A 142 3.44 -1.02 14.28
C THR A 142 3.13 0.29 13.56
N GLY A 143 2.16 1.06 14.10
CA GLY A 143 1.85 2.39 13.59
C GLY A 143 3.07 3.30 13.56
N LYS A 144 3.94 3.22 14.59
CA LYS A 144 5.19 3.98 14.62
C LYS A 144 6.13 3.63 13.47
N GLN A 145 6.31 2.34 13.15
CA GLN A 145 7.17 1.93 12.02
C GLN A 145 6.64 2.46 10.68
N LEU A 146 5.32 2.44 10.49
CA LEU A 146 4.67 2.99 9.31
C LEU A 146 4.89 4.51 9.21
N ASP A 147 4.69 5.25 10.30
CA ASP A 147 4.93 6.70 10.37
C ASP A 147 6.39 7.05 10.08
N ASP A 148 7.33 6.37 10.72
CA ASP A 148 8.77 6.60 10.53
C ASP A 148 9.17 6.37 9.06
N TYR A 149 8.66 5.29 8.44
CA TYR A 149 8.92 4.99 7.04
C TYR A 149 8.36 6.08 6.12
N ILE A 150 7.08 6.43 6.27
CA ILE A 150 6.40 7.44 5.46
C ILE A 150 7.10 8.80 5.58
N ASN A 151 7.41 9.22 6.82
CA ASN A 151 8.08 10.50 7.07
C ASN A 151 9.48 10.54 6.47
N SER A 152 10.23 9.42 6.52
CA SER A 152 11.54 9.32 5.86
C SER A 152 11.46 9.51 4.35
N LYS A 153 10.42 8.97 3.72
CA LYS A 153 10.18 9.11 2.28
C LYS A 153 9.77 10.53 1.91
N LYS A 154 8.88 11.15 2.70
CA LYS A 154 8.48 12.55 2.51
C LYS A 154 9.68 13.50 2.61
N ALA A 155 10.54 13.31 3.61
CA ALA A 155 11.75 14.12 3.79
C ALA A 155 12.72 14.01 2.60
N ARG A 156 12.93 12.77 2.10
CA ARG A 156 13.79 12.55 0.92
C ARG A 156 13.22 13.18 -0.36
N ALA A 157 11.92 13.12 -0.57
CA ALA A 157 11.27 13.75 -1.71
C ALA A 157 11.38 15.27 -1.65
N ALA A 158 11.19 15.88 -0.47
CA ALA A 158 11.35 17.30 -0.25
C ALA A 158 12.79 17.78 -0.51
N ALA A 159 13.80 17.03 -0.03
CA ALA A 159 15.22 17.33 -0.25
C ALA A 159 15.60 17.28 -1.74
N LYS A 160 15.05 16.31 -2.50
CA LYS A 160 15.30 16.20 -3.94
C LYS A 160 14.74 17.40 -4.72
N ASN A 161 13.58 17.91 -4.33
CA ASN A 161 12.95 19.05 -4.98
C ASN A 161 13.66 20.40 -4.68
N GLN A 162 14.42 20.48 -3.59
CA GLN A 162 15.19 21.66 -3.20
C GLN A 162 16.62 21.67 -3.76
N GLY A 163 17.11 20.56 -4.27
CA GLY A 163 18.50 20.37 -4.73
C GLY A 163 18.69 20.41 -6.25
N SER A 164 17.73 20.87 -7.05
CA SER A 164 17.90 21.14 -8.48
C SER A 164 18.03 22.65 -8.69
N PRO A 165 19.23 23.23 -8.72
CA PRO A 165 19.43 24.56 -9.28
C PRO A 165 19.33 24.45 -10.82
N ASP A 166 18.62 25.39 -11.43
CA ASP A 166 18.56 25.64 -12.88
C ASP A 166 19.95 25.83 -13.49
#